data_84519ce11eb0217ce82d7d4828c1b51b
#
_entry.id   84519ce11eb0217ce82d7d4828c1b51b
#
_cell.length_a   1.000
_cell.length_b   1.000
_cell.length_c   1.000
_cell.angle_alpha   90.00
_cell.angle_beta   90.00
_cell.angle_gamma   90.00
#
_symmetry.space_group_name_H-M   'P 1'
#
loop_
_entity.id
_entity.type
_entity.pdbx_description
1 polymer ?
#
loop_
_entity_poly.entity_id
_entity_poly.type
_entity_poly.pdbx_seq_one_letter_code
_entity_poly.pdbx_strand_id
1 'polypeptide(L)'
;MTLPDTAIMLAAGLGKRMRPITETMPKPLVKVSGKPLIDWGLDALAGAGVENTIVNVHYLADQLIDYLGNRSKPKIRISDERDLLLDSAGGIVNVLPQLGGKPFYVLNADTFWVGDEEKPNITALRDAWDDTHMDILLMTARLDQATGFEGKGDFVADVEGRLRRLRDVAGDPVTVSY
;
A
#
# COMPACT_ATOMS: atom_id res chain seq x y z
N MET A 1 -14.40 -16.45 9.25
CA MET A 1 -13.33 -15.70 8.59
C MET A 1 -13.91 -14.38 8.07
N THR A 2 -13.45 -13.27 8.61
CA THR A 2 -13.94 -11.95 8.19
C THR A 2 -13.00 -11.44 7.11
N LEU A 3 -13.49 -11.29 5.89
CA LEU A 3 -12.69 -10.76 4.79
C LEU A 3 -12.58 -9.23 4.91
N PRO A 4 -11.41 -8.65 4.59
CA PRO A 4 -11.22 -7.22 4.59
C PRO A 4 -12.03 -6.55 3.46
N ASP A 5 -12.87 -5.57 3.83
CA ASP A 5 -13.70 -4.77 2.93
C ASP A 5 -13.30 -3.29 2.92
N THR A 6 -12.29 -2.95 3.71
CA THR A 6 -11.77 -1.59 3.86
C THR A 6 -10.26 -1.54 3.63
N ALA A 7 -9.76 -0.36 3.27
CA ALA A 7 -8.35 -0.11 3.08
C ALA A 7 -7.93 1.27 3.59
N ILE A 8 -6.63 1.41 3.91
CA ILE A 8 -5.95 2.71 3.96
C ILE A 8 -4.92 2.77 2.83
N MET A 9 -4.93 3.90 2.10
CA MET A 9 -3.95 4.24 1.09
C MET A 9 -3.05 5.35 1.62
N LEU A 10 -1.76 5.06 1.82
CA LEU A 10 -0.79 6.01 2.36
C LEU A 10 -0.29 6.93 1.24
N ALA A 11 -0.78 8.18 1.24
CA ALA A 11 -0.54 9.16 0.19
C ALA A 11 0.02 10.51 0.70
N ALA A 12 0.29 10.66 1.99
CA ALA A 12 0.73 11.90 2.63
C ALA A 12 2.20 12.26 2.35
N GLY A 13 2.96 11.43 1.64
CA GLY A 13 4.39 11.59 1.42
C GLY A 13 4.77 12.84 0.62
N LEU A 14 5.90 13.47 0.98
CA LEU A 14 6.41 14.71 0.34
C LEU A 14 6.99 14.53 -1.07
N GLY A 15 7.22 13.30 -1.51
CA GLY A 15 7.75 13.01 -2.85
C GLY A 15 9.14 13.56 -3.16
N LYS A 16 9.98 13.92 -2.17
CA LYS A 16 11.25 14.65 -2.34
C LYS A 16 12.22 14.04 -3.35
N ARG A 17 12.27 12.70 -3.46
CA ARG A 17 13.15 11.97 -4.39
C ARG A 17 12.76 12.13 -5.86
N MET A 18 11.53 12.54 -6.15
CA MET A 18 11.02 12.73 -7.52
C MET A 18 10.99 14.21 -7.96
N ARG A 19 11.63 15.11 -7.22
CA ARG A 19 11.79 16.50 -7.68
C ARG A 19 12.61 16.56 -8.96
N PRO A 20 12.26 17.47 -9.88
CA PRO A 20 11.33 18.60 -9.74
C PRO A 20 9.86 18.28 -10.00
N ILE A 21 9.51 17.06 -10.48
CA ILE A 21 8.13 16.70 -10.85
C ILE A 21 7.17 16.94 -9.68
N THR A 22 7.59 16.57 -8.49
CA THR A 22 6.75 16.66 -7.30
C THR A 22 6.76 18.01 -6.60
N GLU A 23 7.34 19.05 -7.21
CA GLU A 23 7.23 20.42 -6.69
C GLU A 23 5.84 21.02 -6.96
N THR A 24 5.20 20.60 -8.04
CA THR A 24 3.90 21.12 -8.47
C THR A 24 2.79 20.10 -8.51
N MET A 25 3.11 18.81 -8.31
CA MET A 25 2.16 17.71 -8.37
C MET A 25 2.44 16.72 -7.23
N PRO A 26 1.45 16.28 -6.44
CA PRO A 26 1.68 15.28 -5.41
C PRO A 26 2.07 13.95 -6.06
N LYS A 27 3.03 13.22 -5.46
CA LYS A 27 3.57 11.97 -6.01
C LYS A 27 2.49 10.96 -6.45
N PRO A 28 1.38 10.75 -5.70
CA PRO A 28 0.32 9.83 -6.11
C PRO A 28 -0.33 10.16 -7.46
N LEU A 29 -0.26 11.40 -7.93
CA LEU A 29 -0.82 11.83 -9.22
C LEU A 29 0.17 11.75 -10.38
N VAL A 30 1.44 11.43 -10.14
CA VAL A 30 2.41 11.18 -11.21
C VAL A 30 1.95 9.98 -12.03
N LYS A 31 1.98 10.13 -13.36
CA LYS A 31 1.47 9.10 -14.27
C LYS A 31 2.55 8.11 -14.68
N VAL A 32 2.20 6.84 -14.64
CA VAL A 32 2.95 5.73 -15.24
C VAL A 32 2.04 5.07 -16.28
N SER A 33 2.52 4.96 -17.51
CA SER A 33 1.71 4.48 -18.65
C SER A 33 0.37 5.22 -18.81
N GLY A 34 0.39 6.54 -18.58
CA GLY A 34 -0.80 7.39 -18.73
C GLY A 34 -1.77 7.40 -17.55
N LYS A 35 -1.57 6.54 -16.54
CA LYS A 35 -2.44 6.37 -15.37
C LYS A 35 -1.74 6.86 -14.10
N PRO A 36 -2.37 7.68 -13.24
CA PRO A 36 -1.79 8.09 -11.97
C PRO A 36 -1.41 6.91 -11.08
N LEU A 37 -0.31 7.04 -10.33
CA LEU A 37 0.19 5.98 -9.45
C LEU A 37 -0.88 5.48 -8.48
N ILE A 38 -1.61 6.38 -7.85
CA ILE A 38 -2.66 6.03 -6.90
C ILE A 38 -3.76 5.16 -7.50
N ASP A 39 -4.09 5.36 -8.79
CA ASP A 39 -5.18 4.61 -9.44
C ASP A 39 -4.86 3.13 -9.64
N TRP A 40 -3.58 2.77 -9.77
CA TRP A 40 -3.19 1.37 -9.85
C TRP A 40 -3.61 0.60 -8.60
N GLY A 41 -3.31 1.14 -7.41
CA GLY A 41 -3.71 0.54 -6.14
C GLY A 41 -5.22 0.60 -5.90
N LEU A 42 -5.86 1.74 -6.19
CA LEU A 42 -7.30 1.89 -5.99
C LEU A 42 -8.13 0.98 -6.91
N ASP A 43 -7.70 0.78 -8.16
CA ASP A 43 -8.37 -0.14 -9.08
C ASP A 43 -8.18 -1.60 -8.66
N ALA A 44 -6.99 -1.96 -8.16
CA ALA A 44 -6.74 -3.28 -7.62
C ALA A 44 -7.61 -3.58 -6.39
N LEU A 45 -7.77 -2.61 -5.48
CA LEU A 45 -8.66 -2.70 -4.32
C LEU A 45 -10.13 -2.86 -4.76
N ALA A 46 -10.59 -2.03 -5.71
CA ALA A 46 -11.94 -2.11 -6.24
C ALA A 46 -12.23 -3.46 -6.92
N GLY A 47 -11.26 -3.98 -7.69
CA GLY A 47 -11.32 -5.30 -8.33
C GLY A 47 -11.39 -6.46 -7.32
N ALA A 48 -10.78 -6.30 -6.15
CA ALA A 48 -10.85 -7.28 -5.06
C ALA A 48 -12.12 -7.15 -4.18
N GLY A 49 -13.02 -6.21 -4.49
CA GLY A 49 -14.27 -6.00 -3.77
C GLY A 49 -14.18 -5.09 -2.55
N VAL A 50 -13.09 -4.32 -2.41
CA VAL A 50 -12.97 -3.31 -1.36
C VAL A 50 -13.93 -2.16 -1.63
N GLU A 51 -14.82 -1.88 -0.69
CA GLU A 51 -15.87 -0.88 -0.86
C GLU A 51 -15.43 0.52 -0.42
N ASN A 52 -14.63 0.60 0.64
CA ASN A 52 -14.22 1.85 1.24
C ASN A 52 -12.70 1.93 1.37
N THR A 53 -12.11 3.06 0.99
CA THR A 53 -10.68 3.32 1.15
C THR A 53 -10.49 4.70 1.81
N ILE A 54 -9.71 4.73 2.88
CA ILE A 54 -9.27 5.98 3.50
C ILE A 54 -7.96 6.37 2.83
N VAL A 55 -7.84 7.60 2.39
CA VAL A 55 -6.60 8.14 1.80
C VAL A 55 -6.09 9.26 2.70
N ASN A 56 -4.89 9.10 3.27
CA ASN A 56 -4.29 10.18 4.01
C ASN A 56 -3.61 11.17 3.08
N VAL A 57 -3.75 12.46 3.36
CA VAL A 57 -3.22 13.54 2.53
C VAL A 57 -2.49 14.57 3.39
N HIS A 58 -1.40 15.13 2.87
CA HIS A 58 -0.62 16.19 3.52
C HIS A 58 -0.08 17.17 2.48
N TYR A 59 0.91 16.75 1.68
CA TYR A 59 1.58 17.60 0.70
C TYR A 59 0.72 17.77 -0.56
N LEU A 60 0.49 19.02 -0.96
CA LEU A 60 -0.38 19.40 -2.09
C LEU A 60 -1.75 18.71 -2.00
N ALA A 61 -2.30 18.65 -0.77
CA ALA A 61 -3.49 17.89 -0.43
C ALA A 61 -4.70 18.23 -1.30
N ASP A 62 -4.93 19.53 -1.59
CA ASP A 62 -6.11 19.95 -2.36
C ASP A 62 -6.14 19.34 -3.76
N GLN A 63 -5.00 19.23 -4.44
CA GLN A 63 -4.94 18.58 -5.76
C GLN A 63 -5.35 17.10 -5.69
N LEU A 64 -4.92 16.39 -4.64
CA LEU A 64 -5.25 14.99 -4.47
C LEU A 64 -6.71 14.81 -4.07
N ILE A 65 -7.24 15.65 -3.19
CA ILE A 65 -8.65 15.65 -2.77
C ILE A 65 -9.55 15.91 -3.98
N ASP A 66 -9.26 16.94 -4.77
CA ASP A 66 -10.05 17.28 -5.97
C ASP A 66 -10.05 16.13 -6.99
N TYR A 67 -8.89 15.49 -7.19
CA TYR A 67 -8.77 14.34 -8.07
C TYR A 67 -9.63 13.17 -7.60
N LEU A 68 -9.53 12.82 -6.32
CA LEU A 68 -10.23 11.69 -5.71
C LEU A 68 -11.74 11.93 -5.58
N GLY A 69 -12.19 13.18 -5.52
CA GLY A 69 -13.60 13.55 -5.43
C GLY A 69 -14.46 13.05 -6.60
N ASN A 70 -13.84 12.76 -7.74
CA ASN A 70 -14.54 12.22 -8.93
C ASN A 70 -14.57 10.69 -8.97
N ARG A 71 -13.99 10.02 -7.98
CA ARG A 71 -13.90 8.55 -7.98
C ARG A 71 -15.15 7.91 -7.35
N SER A 72 -15.73 6.94 -8.08
CA SER A 72 -16.93 6.24 -7.63
C SER A 72 -16.63 4.94 -6.86
N LYS A 73 -15.54 4.24 -7.18
CA LYS A 73 -15.13 2.96 -6.57
C LYS A 73 -13.62 2.84 -6.44
N PRO A 74 -13.11 2.40 -5.26
CA PRO A 74 -13.82 2.33 -3.98
C PRO A 74 -14.31 3.71 -3.54
N LYS A 75 -15.24 3.80 -2.59
CA LYS A 75 -15.61 5.07 -1.95
C LYS A 75 -14.43 5.63 -1.18
N ILE A 76 -14.09 6.87 -1.43
CA ILE A 76 -12.94 7.51 -0.78
C ILE A 76 -13.39 8.33 0.43
N ARG A 77 -12.63 8.17 1.52
CA ARG A 77 -12.65 9.07 2.67
C ARG A 77 -11.27 9.69 2.82
N ILE A 78 -11.21 10.97 3.10
CA ILE A 78 -9.94 11.68 3.29
C ILE A 78 -9.59 11.70 4.79
N SER A 79 -8.33 11.35 5.10
CA SER A 79 -7.69 11.64 6.38
C SER A 79 -6.72 12.79 6.16
N ASP A 80 -7.13 14.00 6.54
CA ASP A 80 -6.36 15.22 6.33
C ASP A 80 -5.28 15.37 7.41
N GLU A 81 -4.02 15.32 7.00
CA GLU A 81 -2.85 15.45 7.87
C GLU A 81 -2.06 16.75 7.57
N ARG A 82 -2.70 17.77 6.95
CA ARG A 82 -2.01 19.03 6.57
C ARG A 82 -1.35 19.71 7.75
N ASP A 83 -1.96 19.68 8.91
CA ASP A 83 -1.43 20.32 10.12
C ASP A 83 -0.25 19.56 10.74
N LEU A 84 -0.22 18.24 10.58
CA LEU A 84 0.82 17.38 11.13
C LEU A 84 0.99 16.10 10.29
N LEU A 85 2.14 15.94 9.66
CA LEU A 85 2.51 14.70 8.97
C LEU A 85 2.76 13.59 10.00
N LEU A 86 1.96 12.53 9.93
CA LEU A 86 1.96 11.46 10.93
C LEU A 86 2.89 10.28 10.58
N ASP A 87 3.52 10.30 9.42
CA ASP A 87 4.22 9.14 8.83
C ASP A 87 3.29 7.92 8.66
N SER A 88 3.85 6.79 8.19
CA SER A 88 3.02 5.63 7.82
C SER A 88 2.27 5.05 9.02
N ALA A 89 2.97 4.79 10.12
CA ALA A 89 2.34 4.18 11.30
C ALA A 89 1.34 5.12 11.98
N GLY A 90 1.70 6.40 12.13
CA GLY A 90 0.81 7.39 12.70
C GLY A 90 -0.45 7.61 11.86
N GLY A 91 -0.33 7.66 10.53
CA GLY A 91 -1.46 7.74 9.62
C GLY A 91 -2.42 6.55 9.77
N ILE A 92 -1.90 5.32 9.92
CA ILE A 92 -2.72 4.14 10.18
C ILE A 92 -3.44 4.27 11.54
N VAL A 93 -2.70 4.59 12.60
CA VAL A 93 -3.27 4.74 13.95
C VAL A 93 -4.38 5.79 13.99
N ASN A 94 -4.20 6.90 13.30
CA ASN A 94 -5.18 7.98 13.23
C ASN A 94 -6.53 7.55 12.65
N VAL A 95 -6.53 6.58 11.74
CA VAL A 95 -7.76 6.11 11.07
C VAL A 95 -8.31 4.79 11.62
N LEU A 96 -7.62 4.12 12.55
CA LEU A 96 -8.09 2.86 13.15
C LEU A 96 -9.55 2.87 13.59
N PRO A 97 -10.08 3.94 14.25
CA PRO A 97 -11.49 3.98 14.63
C PRO A 97 -12.46 3.92 13.44
N GLN A 98 -12.01 4.28 12.25
CA GLN A 98 -12.81 4.29 11.02
C GLN A 98 -12.73 2.96 10.25
N LEU A 99 -11.77 2.08 10.58
CA LEU A 99 -11.56 0.79 9.92
C LEU A 99 -12.41 -0.35 10.53
N GLY A 100 -13.18 -0.06 11.58
CA GLY A 100 -14.25 -0.95 12.08
C GLY A 100 -13.79 -2.20 12.85
N GLY A 101 -12.50 -2.27 13.27
CA GLY A 101 -11.99 -3.39 14.09
C GLY A 101 -11.89 -4.74 13.35
N LYS A 102 -11.97 -4.74 12.01
CA LYS A 102 -11.79 -5.88 11.13
C LYS A 102 -10.42 -5.84 10.48
N PRO A 103 -9.95 -6.94 9.86
CA PRO A 103 -8.82 -6.88 8.95
C PRO A 103 -9.02 -5.84 7.85
N PHE A 104 -7.96 -5.15 7.47
CA PHE A 104 -7.99 -4.10 6.45
C PHE A 104 -6.69 -4.13 5.63
N TYR A 105 -6.75 -3.58 4.43
CA TYR A 105 -5.57 -3.44 3.60
C TYR A 105 -4.82 -2.15 3.90
N VAL A 106 -3.49 -2.21 3.80
CA VAL A 106 -2.60 -1.04 3.80
C VAL A 106 -1.81 -1.03 2.50
N LEU A 107 -1.94 0.03 1.72
CA LEU A 107 -1.20 0.22 0.46
C LEU A 107 -0.49 1.57 0.45
N ASN A 108 0.69 1.59 -0.17
CA ASN A 108 1.34 2.85 -0.52
C ASN A 108 0.77 3.37 -1.85
N ALA A 109 0.45 4.65 -1.92
CA ALA A 109 -0.12 5.28 -3.12
C ALA A 109 0.88 5.44 -4.28
N ASP A 110 2.13 5.11 -4.06
CA ASP A 110 3.24 5.24 -5.01
C ASP A 110 3.82 3.90 -5.45
N THR A 111 3.18 2.80 -5.07
CA THR A 111 3.56 1.44 -5.44
C THR A 111 2.50 0.82 -6.32
N PHE A 112 2.91 0.18 -7.38
CA PHE A 112 2.07 -0.68 -8.19
C PHE A 112 2.84 -1.95 -8.55
N TRP A 113 2.11 -2.95 -8.94
CA TRP A 113 2.66 -4.24 -9.35
C TRP A 113 1.97 -4.72 -10.62
N VAL A 114 2.69 -5.51 -11.40
CA VAL A 114 2.13 -6.24 -12.52
C VAL A 114 2.01 -7.70 -12.07
N GLY A 115 0.80 -8.21 -12.04
CA GLY A 115 0.49 -9.55 -11.56
C GLY A 115 -0.16 -10.42 -12.63
N ASP A 116 -0.56 -11.60 -12.22
CA ASP A 116 -1.36 -12.51 -13.02
C ASP A 116 -2.80 -11.98 -13.13
N GLU A 117 -3.31 -11.85 -14.35
CA GLU A 117 -4.69 -11.42 -14.60
C GLU A 117 -5.71 -12.45 -14.11
N GLU A 118 -5.38 -13.75 -14.14
CA GLU A 118 -6.26 -14.82 -13.66
C GLU A 118 -6.39 -14.82 -12.14
N LYS A 119 -5.34 -14.43 -11.42
CA LYS A 119 -5.34 -14.32 -9.96
C LYS A 119 -4.72 -13.00 -9.49
N PRO A 120 -5.49 -11.91 -9.48
CA PRO A 120 -5.00 -10.59 -9.05
C PRO A 120 -4.38 -10.63 -7.63
N ASN A 121 -3.27 -9.94 -7.46
CA ASN A 121 -2.45 -9.98 -6.23
C ASN A 121 -3.24 -9.68 -4.95
N ILE A 122 -4.13 -8.69 -4.97
CA ILE A 122 -4.98 -8.36 -3.79
C ILE A 122 -5.97 -9.49 -3.48
N THR A 123 -6.52 -10.13 -4.51
CA THR A 123 -7.37 -11.32 -4.34
C THR A 123 -6.59 -12.49 -3.76
N ALA A 124 -5.37 -12.72 -4.27
CA ALA A 124 -4.50 -13.77 -3.73
C ALA A 124 -4.13 -13.52 -2.27
N LEU A 125 -3.84 -12.26 -1.91
CA LEU A 125 -3.56 -11.86 -0.53
C LEU A 125 -4.77 -12.09 0.37
N ARG A 126 -5.97 -11.72 -0.07
CA ARG A 126 -7.23 -11.96 0.65
C ARG A 126 -7.46 -13.45 0.92
N ASP A 127 -7.27 -14.27 -0.12
CA ASP A 127 -7.55 -15.71 -0.06
C ASP A 127 -6.55 -16.47 0.83
N ALA A 128 -5.36 -15.90 1.04
CA ALA A 128 -4.33 -16.44 1.93
C ALA A 128 -4.44 -15.96 3.38
N TRP A 129 -5.33 -15.00 3.67
CA TRP A 129 -5.50 -14.46 5.02
C TRP A 129 -6.15 -15.48 5.95
N ASP A 130 -5.57 -15.65 7.13
CA ASP A 130 -6.12 -16.44 8.23
C ASP A 130 -6.04 -15.67 9.55
N ASP A 131 -7.20 -15.17 9.99
CA ASP A 131 -7.35 -14.34 11.19
C ASP A 131 -7.11 -15.11 12.52
N THR A 132 -6.93 -16.42 12.46
CA THR A 132 -6.61 -17.25 13.64
C THR A 132 -5.11 -17.45 13.83
N HIS A 133 -4.30 -17.22 12.78
CA HIS A 133 -2.86 -17.48 12.78
C HIS A 133 -2.01 -16.27 12.35
N MET A 134 -2.64 -15.20 11.81
CA MET A 134 -1.92 -14.07 11.26
C MET A 134 -2.35 -12.76 11.90
N ASP A 135 -1.38 -11.98 12.37
CA ASP A 135 -1.59 -10.59 12.75
C ASP A 135 -1.41 -9.66 11.54
N ILE A 136 -0.48 -10.00 10.65
CA ILE A 136 -0.16 -9.24 9.43
C ILE A 136 0.19 -10.23 8.33
N LEU A 137 -0.34 -10.01 7.13
CA LEU A 137 0.06 -10.68 5.90
C LEU A 137 0.67 -9.66 4.93
N LEU A 138 1.85 -9.93 4.41
CA LEU A 138 2.55 -9.05 3.48
C LEU A 138 2.59 -9.66 2.08
N MET A 139 2.40 -8.82 1.07
CA MET A 139 2.78 -9.14 -0.30
C MET A 139 4.24 -8.72 -0.48
N THR A 140 5.08 -9.67 -0.85
CA THR A 140 6.52 -9.43 -1.04
C THR A 140 6.95 -9.77 -2.45
N ALA A 141 8.00 -9.12 -2.93
CA ALA A 141 8.66 -9.47 -4.18
C ALA A 141 10.03 -10.09 -3.87
N ARG A 142 10.37 -11.18 -4.55
CA ARG A 142 11.70 -11.79 -4.45
C ARG A 142 12.74 -10.88 -5.09
N LEU A 143 13.92 -10.77 -4.49
CA LEU A 143 14.99 -9.91 -5.02
C LEU A 143 15.45 -10.32 -6.42
N ASP A 144 15.49 -11.62 -6.71
CA ASP A 144 15.87 -12.13 -8.02
C ASP A 144 14.85 -11.82 -9.14
N GLN A 145 13.64 -11.40 -8.79
CA GLN A 145 12.56 -11.02 -9.69
C GLN A 145 12.28 -9.50 -9.67
N ALA A 146 12.96 -8.77 -8.79
CA ALA A 146 12.76 -7.34 -8.63
C ALA A 146 13.54 -6.54 -9.67
N THR A 147 12.86 -5.72 -10.45
CA THR A 147 13.50 -4.83 -11.41
C THR A 147 13.72 -3.45 -10.80
N GLY A 148 14.97 -2.96 -10.82
CA GLY A 148 15.31 -1.62 -10.33
C GLY A 148 15.40 -1.49 -8.81
N PHE A 149 15.38 -2.60 -8.07
CA PHE A 149 15.64 -2.60 -6.64
C PHE A 149 17.13 -2.89 -6.38
N GLU A 150 17.84 -1.97 -5.74
CA GLU A 150 19.28 -2.06 -5.43
C GLU A 150 19.55 -2.40 -3.95
N GLY A 151 18.50 -2.61 -3.16
CA GLY A 151 18.60 -2.92 -1.74
C GLY A 151 18.96 -4.37 -1.45
N LYS A 152 19.30 -4.64 -0.18
CA LYS A 152 19.57 -6.01 0.30
C LYS A 152 18.29 -6.79 0.64
N GLY A 153 17.12 -6.16 0.50
CA GLY A 153 15.83 -6.69 0.94
C GLY A 153 15.51 -6.37 2.40
N ASP A 154 14.29 -6.64 2.79
CA ASP A 154 13.75 -6.31 4.12
C ASP A 154 13.42 -7.56 4.94
N PHE A 155 13.05 -8.65 4.29
CA PHE A 155 12.50 -9.84 4.93
C PHE A 155 13.14 -11.14 4.44
N VAL A 156 13.12 -12.13 5.31
CA VAL A 156 13.43 -13.53 5.02
C VAL A 156 12.22 -14.37 5.43
N ALA A 157 11.73 -15.22 4.54
CA ALA A 157 10.68 -16.18 4.84
C ALA A 157 11.29 -17.51 5.33
N ASP A 158 10.71 -18.13 6.36
CA ASP A 158 10.98 -19.50 6.72
C ASP A 158 10.20 -20.49 5.83
N VAL A 159 10.35 -21.77 6.11
CA VAL A 159 9.69 -22.85 5.32
C VAL A 159 8.15 -22.82 5.46
N GLU A 160 7.64 -22.17 6.46
CA GLU A 160 6.20 -21.98 6.72
C GLU A 160 5.68 -20.65 6.17
N GLY A 161 6.55 -19.84 5.56
CA GLY A 161 6.23 -18.53 5.02
C GLY A 161 6.20 -17.41 6.05
N ARG A 162 6.62 -17.65 7.30
CA ARG A 162 6.68 -16.60 8.31
C ARG A 162 7.85 -15.67 8.03
N LEU A 163 7.56 -14.37 8.06
CA LEU A 163 8.55 -13.34 7.75
C LEU A 163 9.32 -12.90 9.00
N ARG A 164 10.64 -12.79 8.83
CA ARG A 164 11.55 -12.12 9.79
C ARG A 164 12.25 -10.97 9.09
N ARG A 165 12.52 -9.91 9.81
CA ARG A 165 13.32 -8.81 9.24
C ARG A 165 14.74 -9.31 8.97
N LEU A 166 15.26 -9.00 7.78
CA LEU A 166 16.60 -9.43 7.38
C LEU A 166 17.68 -9.04 8.41
N ARG A 167 17.59 -7.85 9.01
CA ARG A 167 18.54 -7.36 10.02
C ARG A 167 18.55 -8.19 11.31
N ASP A 168 17.52 -8.97 11.58
CA ASP A 168 17.35 -9.78 12.79
C ASP A 168 17.74 -11.25 12.54
N VAL A 169 18.23 -11.57 11.34
CA VAL A 169 18.63 -12.92 10.92
C VAL A 169 20.15 -13.00 10.85
N ALA A 170 20.75 -13.97 11.56
CA ALA A 170 22.19 -14.23 11.50
C ALA A 170 22.53 -15.14 10.31
N GLY A 171 23.64 -14.86 9.61
CA GLY A 171 24.10 -15.61 8.44
C GLY A 171 23.58 -15.06 7.11
N ASP A 172 23.88 -15.78 6.01
CA ASP A 172 23.43 -15.43 4.68
C ASP A 172 22.11 -16.16 4.34
N PRO A 173 20.97 -15.46 4.35
CA PRO A 173 19.68 -16.07 4.05
C PRO A 173 19.57 -16.45 2.57
N VAL A 174 18.97 -17.62 2.29
CA VAL A 174 18.85 -18.18 0.93
C VAL A 174 17.82 -17.41 0.09
N THR A 175 16.80 -16.82 0.73
CA THR A 175 15.75 -16.10 0.01
C THR A 175 15.41 -14.81 0.76
N VAL A 176 15.62 -13.69 0.11
CA VAL A 176 15.32 -12.37 0.62
C VAL A 176 14.24 -11.72 -0.22
N SER A 177 13.33 -10.99 0.41
CA SER A 177 12.27 -10.22 -0.25
C SER A 177 12.17 -8.82 0.35
N TYR A 178 11.48 -7.96 -0.31
CA TYR A 178 11.20 -6.58 0.13
C TYR A 178 9.70 -6.26 0.01
#